data_889f056b1b0833861849ae30f3bf9a13
#
_entry.id   889f056b1b0833861849ae30f3bf9a13
#
_cell.length_a   1.000
_cell.length_b   1.000
_cell.length_c   1.000
_cell.angle_alpha   90.00
_cell.angle_beta   90.00
_cell.angle_gamma   90.00
#
_symmetry.space_group_name_H-M   'P 1'
#
loop_
_entity.id
_entity.type
_entity.pdbx_description
1 polymer ?
#
loop_
_entity_poly.entity_id
_entity_poly.type
_entity_poly.pdbx_seq_one_letter_code
_entity_poly.pdbx_strand_id
1 'polypeptide(L)'
;MHHTIFDTPLVNTFLRGVSLAVLRMTGWRVEGTLPSHATKSVLIAAPHTSNWDLPYTLMLAFVLRLRVYWIGKQSLFRAPFGGVMRWLGGIPVNRDQANNLVTSSAQAMRKAQGPIQLIVPPEGTRGKTRHWKTGFYFIAQQADVPIVLAFVDY
;
A
#
# COMPACT_ATOMS: atom_id res chain seq x y z
N MET A 1 0.06 -13.01 5.34
CA MET A 1 -0.44 -12.22 4.20
C MET A 1 -1.13 -13.16 3.22
N HIS A 2 -2.22 -12.72 2.58
CA HIS A 2 -3.01 -13.52 1.64
C HIS A 2 -2.49 -13.35 0.19
N HIS A 3 -2.94 -14.23 -0.71
CA HIS A 3 -2.66 -14.14 -2.15
C HIS A 3 -3.34 -12.89 -2.74
N THR A 4 -2.60 -12.16 -3.56
CA THR A 4 -3.05 -10.89 -4.13
C THR A 4 -2.91 -10.89 -5.66
N ILE A 5 -3.40 -9.81 -6.29
CA ILE A 5 -3.23 -9.55 -7.72
C ILE A 5 -1.75 -9.55 -8.14
N PHE A 6 -0.85 -9.15 -7.24
CA PHE A 6 0.60 -9.11 -7.49
C PHE A 6 1.23 -10.51 -7.55
N ASP A 7 0.56 -11.51 -7.01
CA ASP A 7 0.99 -12.91 -7.01
C ASP A 7 0.48 -13.70 -8.25
N THR A 8 -0.25 -13.03 -9.16
CA THR A 8 -0.83 -13.63 -10.36
C THR A 8 -0.05 -13.17 -11.60
N PRO A 9 0.92 -13.96 -12.12
CA PRO A 9 1.94 -13.49 -13.07
C PRO A 9 1.37 -12.88 -14.35
N LEU A 10 0.39 -13.55 -14.99
CA LEU A 10 -0.23 -13.07 -16.23
C LEU A 10 -1.00 -11.76 -16.01
N VAL A 11 -1.79 -11.69 -14.94
CA VAL A 11 -2.57 -10.50 -14.57
C VAL A 11 -1.64 -9.35 -14.22
N ASN A 12 -0.59 -9.61 -13.45
CA ASN A 12 0.41 -8.61 -13.07
C ASN A 12 1.10 -8.03 -14.32
N THR A 13 1.54 -8.86 -15.25
CA THR A 13 2.19 -8.42 -16.49
C THR A 13 1.24 -7.59 -17.36
N PHE A 14 0.00 -8.03 -17.53
CA PHE A 14 -1.02 -7.31 -18.27
C PHE A 14 -1.31 -5.95 -17.65
N LEU A 15 -1.59 -5.92 -16.34
CA LEU A 15 -1.90 -4.68 -15.63
C LEU A 15 -0.71 -3.71 -15.58
N ARG A 16 0.52 -4.21 -15.58
CA ARG A 16 1.70 -3.37 -15.74
C ARG A 16 1.70 -2.66 -17.09
N GLY A 17 1.39 -3.36 -18.17
CA GLY A 17 1.27 -2.77 -19.52
C GLY A 17 0.19 -1.70 -19.58
N VAL A 18 -1.00 -2.01 -19.03
CA VAL A 18 -2.12 -1.05 -18.93
C VAL A 18 -1.73 0.16 -18.10
N SER A 19 -1.12 -0.05 -16.93
CA SER A 19 -0.69 1.04 -16.03
C SER A 19 0.31 1.97 -16.70
N LEU A 20 1.32 1.41 -17.40
CA LEU A 20 2.28 2.21 -18.17
C LEU A 20 1.59 3.06 -19.25
N ALA A 21 0.63 2.47 -19.98
CA ALA A 21 -0.11 3.19 -21.01
C ALA A 21 -0.95 4.33 -20.41
N VAL A 22 -1.73 4.04 -19.36
CA VAL A 22 -2.59 5.02 -18.69
C VAL A 22 -1.76 6.17 -18.10
N LEU A 23 -0.71 5.87 -17.34
CA LEU A 23 0.15 6.89 -16.73
C LEU A 23 0.80 7.78 -17.80
N ARG A 24 1.27 7.17 -18.91
CA ARG A 24 1.86 7.92 -20.02
C ARG A 24 0.85 8.83 -20.72
N MET A 25 -0.38 8.33 -20.97
CA MET A 25 -1.45 9.10 -21.60
C MET A 25 -1.94 10.25 -20.73
N THR A 26 -1.90 10.10 -19.42
CA THR A 26 -2.32 11.13 -18.45
C THR A 26 -1.17 12.05 -18.01
N GLY A 27 0.01 11.92 -18.60
CA GLY A 27 1.15 12.80 -18.34
C GLY A 27 1.94 12.47 -17.05
N TRP A 28 1.60 11.38 -16.38
CA TRP A 28 2.30 10.96 -15.16
C TRP A 28 3.70 10.43 -15.45
N ARG A 29 4.63 10.78 -14.58
CA ARG A 29 5.99 10.24 -14.56
C ARG A 29 6.21 9.47 -13.28
N VAL A 30 6.83 8.29 -13.42
CA VAL A 30 7.22 7.46 -12.27
C VAL A 30 8.70 7.64 -12.06
N GLU A 31 9.07 8.18 -10.92
CA GLU A 31 10.46 8.46 -10.56
C GLU A 31 10.86 7.66 -9.31
N GLY A 32 12.14 7.35 -9.22
CA GLY A 32 12.71 6.59 -8.12
C GLY A 32 12.53 5.07 -8.26
N THR A 33 13.22 4.38 -7.38
CA THR A 33 13.19 2.91 -7.25
C THR A 33 13.25 2.53 -5.79
N LEU A 34 12.70 1.37 -5.46
CA LEU A 34 12.84 0.84 -4.11
C LEU A 34 14.31 0.43 -3.87
N PRO A 35 14.95 0.88 -2.77
CA PRO A 35 16.29 0.43 -2.44
C PRO A 35 16.38 -1.10 -2.31
N SER A 36 17.44 -1.71 -2.77
CA SER A 36 17.61 -3.17 -2.80
C SER A 36 17.51 -3.84 -1.41
N HIS A 37 17.89 -3.12 -0.36
CA HIS A 37 17.77 -3.59 1.02
C HIS A 37 16.34 -3.46 1.60
N ALA A 38 15.45 -2.69 0.95
CA ALA A 38 14.08 -2.46 1.40
C ALA A 38 13.09 -3.48 0.81
N THR A 39 13.49 -4.76 0.71
CA THR A 39 12.63 -5.83 0.21
C THR A 39 11.33 -5.97 1.00
N LYS A 40 11.40 -5.72 2.32
CA LYS A 40 10.24 -5.50 3.17
C LYS A 40 10.32 -4.07 3.69
N SER A 41 9.23 -3.31 3.59
CA SER A 41 9.21 -1.93 4.06
C SER A 41 7.81 -1.45 4.41
N VAL A 42 7.74 -0.45 5.28
CA VAL A 42 6.55 0.39 5.43
C VAL A 42 6.69 1.56 4.48
N LEU A 43 5.79 1.65 3.52
CA LEU A 43 5.78 2.69 2.51
C LEU A 43 4.78 3.77 2.90
N ILE A 44 5.28 4.96 3.21
CA ILE A 44 4.45 6.11 3.52
C ILE A 44 4.00 6.75 2.22
N ALA A 45 2.71 6.77 1.97
CA ALA A 45 2.11 7.45 0.82
C ALA A 45 1.39 8.72 1.29
N ALA A 46 1.94 9.88 0.92
CA ALA A 46 1.39 11.19 1.25
C ALA A 46 1.54 12.14 0.04
N PRO A 47 0.64 13.12 -0.14
CA PRO A 47 -0.59 13.32 0.61
C PRO A 47 -1.68 12.31 0.21
N HIS A 48 -2.58 12.00 1.15
CA HIS A 48 -3.77 11.19 0.89
C HIS A 48 -4.99 12.12 0.75
N THR A 49 -5.37 12.41 -0.49
CA THR A 49 -6.33 13.48 -0.79
C THR A 49 -7.65 12.99 -1.37
N SER A 50 -7.64 11.84 -2.06
CA SER A 50 -8.82 11.39 -2.78
C SER A 50 -8.98 9.87 -2.85
N ASN A 51 -10.11 9.42 -3.40
CA ASN A 51 -10.32 8.01 -3.72
C ASN A 51 -9.42 7.53 -4.89
N TRP A 52 -8.93 8.46 -5.71
CA TRP A 52 -8.06 8.16 -6.84
C TRP A 52 -6.66 7.73 -6.42
N ASP A 53 -6.25 8.06 -5.19
CA ASP A 53 -4.93 7.67 -4.68
C ASP A 53 -4.75 6.15 -4.72
N LEU A 54 -5.82 5.36 -4.46
CA LEU A 54 -5.71 3.90 -4.52
C LEU A 54 -5.46 3.38 -5.95
N PRO A 55 -6.25 3.75 -7.00
CA PRO A 55 -5.92 3.38 -8.37
C PRO A 55 -4.52 3.78 -8.80
N TYR A 56 -4.09 5.00 -8.53
CA TYR A 56 -2.74 5.46 -8.89
C TYR A 56 -1.66 4.68 -8.14
N THR A 57 -1.84 4.44 -6.85
CA THR A 57 -0.91 3.63 -6.04
C THR A 57 -0.78 2.21 -6.59
N LEU A 58 -1.87 1.58 -7.00
CA LEU A 58 -1.82 0.24 -7.61
C LEU A 58 -1.11 0.28 -8.97
N MET A 59 -1.37 1.29 -9.81
CA MET A 59 -0.66 1.44 -11.09
C MET A 59 0.85 1.63 -10.87
N LEU A 60 1.24 2.46 -9.91
CA LEU A 60 2.65 2.64 -9.55
C LEU A 60 3.27 1.33 -9.04
N ALA A 61 2.54 0.57 -8.22
CA ALA A 61 3.00 -0.72 -7.73
C ALA A 61 3.24 -1.72 -8.86
N PHE A 62 2.35 -1.79 -9.88
CA PHE A 62 2.56 -2.61 -11.06
C PHE A 62 3.78 -2.17 -11.88
N VAL A 63 3.94 -0.87 -12.10
CA VAL A 63 5.07 -0.33 -12.88
C VAL A 63 6.39 -0.63 -12.20
N LEU A 64 6.48 -0.41 -10.89
CA LEU A 64 7.66 -0.62 -10.07
C LEU A 64 7.85 -2.10 -9.65
N ARG A 65 6.92 -2.99 -10.03
CA ARG A 65 6.92 -4.42 -9.67
C ARG A 65 6.96 -4.65 -8.15
N LEU A 66 6.23 -3.82 -7.41
CA LEU A 66 6.10 -3.93 -5.96
C LEU A 66 4.92 -4.82 -5.59
N ARG A 67 5.10 -5.66 -4.58
CA ARG A 67 4.02 -6.40 -3.95
C ARG A 67 3.51 -5.58 -2.77
N VAL A 68 2.39 -4.89 -2.98
CA VAL A 68 1.88 -3.95 -1.99
C VAL A 68 0.67 -4.49 -1.24
N TYR A 69 0.59 -4.13 0.02
CA TYR A 69 -0.61 -4.22 0.85
C TYR A 69 -0.96 -2.85 1.37
N TRP A 70 -2.23 -2.58 1.54
CA TRP A 70 -2.73 -1.30 2.04
C TRP A 70 -3.80 -1.50 3.10
N ILE A 71 -3.88 -0.57 4.04
CA ILE A 71 -4.80 -0.62 5.17
C ILE A 71 -6.07 0.15 4.82
N GLY A 72 -7.22 -0.53 4.87
CA GLY A 72 -8.51 0.05 4.54
C GLY A 72 -9.54 -0.09 5.65
N LYS A 73 -10.53 0.85 5.66
CA LYS A 73 -11.65 0.79 6.60
C LYS A 73 -12.44 -0.50 6.41
N GLN A 74 -12.85 -1.15 7.50
CA GLN A 74 -13.63 -2.39 7.53
C GLN A 74 -14.83 -2.40 6.55
N SER A 75 -15.49 -1.25 6.38
CA SER A 75 -16.65 -1.12 5.48
C SER A 75 -16.34 -1.39 4.01
N LEU A 76 -15.09 -1.19 3.55
CA LEU A 76 -14.66 -1.46 2.18
C LEU A 76 -14.59 -2.95 1.85
N PHE A 77 -14.58 -3.80 2.89
CA PHE A 77 -14.42 -5.24 2.77
C PHE A 77 -15.71 -6.02 2.95
N ARG A 78 -16.86 -5.35 2.90
CA ARG A 78 -18.20 -5.97 2.91
C ARG A 78 -18.58 -6.50 1.54
N ALA A 79 -19.48 -7.46 1.48
CA ALA A 79 -20.04 -7.97 0.24
C ALA A 79 -20.74 -6.82 -0.56
N PRO A 80 -20.70 -6.85 -1.90
CA PRO A 80 -20.06 -7.87 -2.76
C PRO A 80 -18.58 -7.64 -3.03
N PHE A 81 -18.02 -6.46 -2.71
CA PHE A 81 -16.68 -6.03 -3.16
C PHE A 81 -15.53 -6.46 -2.24
N GLY A 82 -15.82 -7.01 -1.07
CA GLY A 82 -14.81 -7.33 -0.05
C GLY A 82 -13.72 -8.29 -0.53
N GLY A 83 -14.08 -9.26 -1.37
CA GLY A 83 -13.12 -10.19 -1.98
C GLY A 83 -12.15 -9.49 -2.92
N VAL A 84 -12.67 -8.61 -3.77
CA VAL A 84 -11.86 -7.82 -4.70
C VAL A 84 -10.91 -6.90 -3.95
N MET A 85 -11.39 -6.21 -2.90
CA MET A 85 -10.53 -5.32 -2.10
C MET A 85 -9.37 -6.08 -1.43
N ARG A 86 -9.63 -7.29 -0.93
CA ARG A 86 -8.55 -8.15 -0.40
C ARG A 86 -7.59 -8.58 -1.50
N TRP A 87 -8.10 -9.03 -2.64
CA TRP A 87 -7.27 -9.44 -3.77
C TRP A 87 -6.38 -8.29 -4.28
N LEU A 88 -6.85 -7.04 -4.23
CA LEU A 88 -6.06 -5.84 -4.50
C LEU A 88 -5.04 -5.49 -3.39
N GLY A 89 -4.82 -6.37 -2.41
CA GLY A 89 -3.87 -6.17 -1.33
C GLY A 89 -4.44 -5.47 -0.09
N GLY A 90 -5.75 -5.25 -0.04
CA GLY A 90 -6.39 -4.58 1.09
C GLY A 90 -6.41 -5.42 2.36
N ILE A 91 -6.11 -4.78 3.48
CA ILE A 91 -6.20 -5.31 4.84
C ILE A 91 -7.29 -4.55 5.58
N PRO A 92 -8.39 -5.20 5.98
CA PRO A 92 -9.44 -4.54 6.74
C PRO A 92 -8.96 -4.22 8.15
N VAL A 93 -9.25 -3.01 8.61
CA VAL A 93 -8.93 -2.60 9.98
C VAL A 93 -10.10 -1.97 10.68
N ASN A 94 -10.23 -2.31 11.96
CA ASN A 94 -11.05 -1.56 12.88
C ASN A 94 -10.21 -0.45 13.52
N ARG A 95 -10.56 0.79 13.23
CA ARG A 95 -9.80 1.96 13.71
C ARG A 95 -9.90 2.18 15.22
N ASP A 96 -10.90 1.57 15.86
CA ASP A 96 -11.10 1.65 17.32
C ASP A 96 -10.07 0.78 18.08
N GLN A 97 -9.31 -0.07 17.37
CA GLN A 97 -8.31 -0.97 17.95
C GLN A 97 -6.90 -0.69 17.36
N ALA A 98 -6.46 0.56 17.43
CA ALA A 98 -5.20 1.00 16.81
C ALA A 98 -3.97 0.21 17.26
N ASN A 99 -3.88 -0.16 18.56
CA ASN A 99 -2.74 -0.93 19.08
C ASN A 99 -2.69 -2.35 18.51
N ASN A 100 -3.85 -3.00 18.33
CA ASN A 100 -3.93 -4.31 17.71
C ASN A 100 -3.50 -4.26 16.24
N LEU A 101 -3.80 -3.14 15.55
CA LEU A 101 -3.39 -2.93 14.17
C LEU A 101 -1.88 -2.88 14.00
N VAL A 102 -1.19 -2.12 14.85
CA VAL A 102 0.28 -2.01 14.82
C VAL A 102 0.91 -3.38 15.00
N THR A 103 0.56 -4.08 16.06
CA THR A 103 1.14 -5.39 16.39
C THR A 103 0.82 -6.45 15.34
N SER A 104 -0.44 -6.52 14.87
CA SER A 104 -0.84 -7.50 13.85
C SER A 104 -0.19 -7.24 12.50
N SER A 105 -0.06 -5.97 12.10
CA SER A 105 0.63 -5.59 10.86
C SER A 105 2.11 -5.94 10.91
N ALA A 106 2.79 -5.62 12.01
CA ALA A 106 4.20 -5.94 12.20
C ALA A 106 4.44 -7.46 12.19
N GLN A 107 3.62 -8.24 12.90
CA GLN A 107 3.71 -9.70 12.89
C GLN A 107 3.47 -10.29 11.50
N ALA A 108 2.49 -9.75 10.76
CA ALA A 108 2.19 -10.19 9.40
C ALA A 108 3.35 -9.89 8.44
N MET A 109 4.01 -8.74 8.58
CA MET A 109 5.19 -8.40 7.79
C MET A 109 6.38 -9.31 8.11
N ARG A 110 6.64 -9.60 9.40
CA ARG A 110 7.71 -10.54 9.81
C ARG A 110 7.49 -11.93 9.20
N LYS A 111 6.26 -12.45 9.29
CA LYS A 111 5.91 -13.80 8.80
C LYS A 111 5.80 -13.89 7.29
N ALA A 112 5.68 -12.77 6.58
CA ALA A 112 5.58 -12.77 5.12
C ALA A 112 6.86 -13.34 4.49
N GLN A 113 6.69 -14.21 3.50
CA GLN A 113 7.79 -14.67 2.67
C GLN A 113 7.94 -13.77 1.45
N GLY A 114 9.20 -13.43 1.12
CA GLY A 114 9.54 -12.59 -0.02
C GLY A 114 9.28 -11.09 0.18
N PRO A 115 9.46 -10.30 -0.90
CA PRO A 115 9.30 -8.86 -0.88
C PRO A 115 7.87 -8.44 -0.54
N ILE A 116 7.72 -7.38 0.28
CA ILE A 116 6.41 -6.85 0.66
C ILE A 116 6.51 -5.39 1.10
N GLN A 117 5.61 -4.55 0.61
CA GLN A 117 5.47 -3.16 1.02
C GLN A 117 4.11 -2.95 1.65
N LEU A 118 4.06 -2.49 2.88
CA LEU A 118 2.84 -2.08 3.55
C LEU A 118 2.65 -0.58 3.38
N ILE A 119 1.65 -0.19 2.60
CA ILE A 119 1.32 1.21 2.36
C ILE A 119 0.49 1.75 3.51
N VAL A 120 0.96 2.85 4.08
CA VAL A 120 0.29 3.53 5.19
C VAL A 120 0.21 5.03 4.88
N PRO A 121 -1.00 5.59 4.69
CA PRO A 121 -1.17 7.04 4.64
C PRO A 121 -1.03 7.60 6.07
N PRO A 122 0.00 8.42 6.33
CA PRO A 122 0.31 8.86 7.71
C PRO A 122 -0.72 9.84 8.26
N GLU A 123 -1.44 10.54 7.39
CA GLU A 123 -2.50 11.45 7.79
C GLU A 123 -3.67 10.70 8.47
N GLY A 124 -3.94 9.46 8.05
CA GLY A 124 -5.07 8.65 8.52
C GLY A 124 -6.45 9.22 8.15
N THR A 125 -6.47 10.26 7.32
CA THR A 125 -7.64 10.94 6.78
C THR A 125 -7.30 11.51 5.40
N ARG A 126 -8.32 11.93 4.62
CA ARG A 126 -8.15 12.66 3.35
C ARG A 126 -8.19 14.17 3.54
N GLY A 127 -8.54 14.63 4.72
CA GLY A 127 -8.52 16.05 5.07
C GLY A 127 -7.12 16.50 5.47
N LYS A 128 -6.86 17.81 5.32
CA LYS A 128 -5.61 18.42 5.78
C LYS A 128 -5.43 18.17 7.28
N THR A 129 -4.29 17.67 7.67
CA THR A 129 -3.92 17.44 9.07
C THR A 129 -2.62 18.17 9.40
N ARG A 130 -2.51 18.59 10.66
CA ARG A 130 -1.29 19.26 11.16
C ARG A 130 -0.21 18.27 11.58
N HIS A 131 -0.61 17.04 11.90
CA HIS A 131 0.29 16.02 12.45
C HIS A 131 0.04 14.66 11.79
N TRP A 132 1.09 13.96 11.49
CA TRP A 132 1.04 12.57 11.06
C TRP A 132 0.82 11.64 12.25
N LYS A 133 0.03 10.59 12.03
CA LYS A 133 -0.15 9.51 13.00
C LYS A 133 1.08 8.63 12.99
N THR A 134 1.62 8.32 14.15
CA THR A 134 2.88 7.58 14.31
C THR A 134 2.76 6.06 14.14
N GLY A 135 1.58 5.54 13.85
CA GLY A 135 1.35 4.09 13.68
C GLY A 135 2.30 3.41 12.70
N PHE A 136 2.63 4.06 11.59
CA PHE A 136 3.59 3.55 10.60
C PHE A 136 4.99 3.32 11.21
N TYR A 137 5.43 4.23 12.06
CA TYR A 137 6.72 4.14 12.74
C TYR A 137 6.80 2.92 13.66
N PHE A 138 5.77 2.71 14.48
CA PHE A 138 5.72 1.56 15.37
C PHE A 138 5.57 0.23 14.62
N ILE A 139 4.87 0.21 13.49
CA ILE A 139 4.81 -0.97 12.61
C ILE A 139 6.22 -1.28 12.07
N ALA A 140 6.92 -0.29 11.53
CA ALA A 140 8.25 -0.46 10.98
C ALA A 140 9.25 -0.92 12.04
N GLN A 141 9.25 -0.28 13.21
CA GLN A 141 10.08 -0.63 14.34
C GLN A 141 9.84 -2.07 14.82
N GLN A 142 8.57 -2.44 15.04
CA GLN A 142 8.23 -3.79 15.50
C GLN A 142 8.47 -4.85 14.42
N ALA A 143 8.34 -4.53 13.14
CA ALA A 143 8.61 -5.45 12.04
C ALA A 143 10.10 -5.57 11.72
N ASP A 144 10.93 -4.66 12.22
CA ASP A 144 12.34 -4.51 11.89
C ASP A 144 12.56 -4.31 10.38
N VAL A 145 11.85 -3.31 9.82
CA VAL A 145 11.90 -2.99 8.40
C VAL A 145 12.09 -1.48 8.19
N PRO A 146 12.71 -1.06 7.08
CA PRO A 146 12.85 0.36 6.77
C PRO A 146 11.51 1.03 6.45
N ILE A 147 11.50 2.35 6.63
CA ILE A 147 10.43 3.23 6.16
C ILE A 147 10.88 3.83 4.84
N VAL A 148 10.01 3.75 3.83
CA VAL A 148 10.23 4.35 2.51
C VAL A 148 9.19 5.44 2.30
N LEU A 149 9.64 6.60 1.85
CA LEU A 149 8.76 7.72 1.52
C LEU A 149 8.35 7.66 0.06
N ALA A 150 7.06 7.75 -0.20
CA ALA A 150 6.50 7.91 -1.52
C ALA A 150 5.48 9.05 -1.51
N PHE A 151 5.42 9.80 -2.58
CA PHE A 151 4.41 10.82 -2.75
C PHE A 151 3.84 10.81 -4.16
N VAL A 152 2.64 11.33 -4.28
CA VAL A 152 1.92 11.49 -5.53
C VAL A 152 1.66 12.98 -5.69
N ASP A 153 2.20 13.57 -6.75
CA ASP A 153 2.04 14.98 -7.08
C ASP A 153 1.10 15.10 -8.28
N TYR A 154 -0.02 15.84 -8.09
CA TYR A 154 -1.10 15.97 -9.07
C TYR A 154 -0.97 17.24 -9.89
#